data_0058722c81c9cd78fcccda8012407287
#
_entry.id   0058722c81c9cd78fcccda8012407287
#
_cell.length_a   1.000
_cell.length_b   1.000
_cell.length_c   1.000
_cell.angle_alpha   90.00
_cell.angle_beta   90.00
_cell.angle_gamma   90.00
#
_symmetry.space_group_name_H-M   'P 1'
#
loop_
_entity.id
_entity.type
_entity.pdbx_description
1 polymer ?
#
loop_
_entity_poly.entity_id
_entity_poly.type
_entity_poly.pdbx_seq_one_letter_code
_entity_poly.pdbx_strand_id
1 'polypeptide(L)'
;MIRTKALSALFLTTLVLAGCAAQPRMMMRPVAQSANPSAVIAAEIAFNRLAQEKGQWTAFRETAAREAVMFMPQPVLAQDWLKGRAEPARAVVWQPHKVFMSCDGKTGVTTGASQWPDGSHGYFTTLWQWQDKGKLPPGAPASYMGEGEWKWAADHGDMLTAPRPAPEFIETRVASCKGAANAPMAAPAEGARMQMILSRDQSLNFTWTVMPDGSRTVEVRLWNGSAFDTVLTDRVMAPGAR
;
A
#
# COMPACT_ATOMS: atom_id res chain seq x y z
N MET A 1 -99.71 26.23 17.79
CA MET A 1 -99.08 25.20 18.62
C MET A 1 -98.26 24.32 17.75
N ILE A 2 -96.94 24.62 17.53
CA ILE A 2 -96.08 23.77 16.81
C ILE A 2 -94.75 23.77 17.59
N ARG A 3 -94.37 22.60 18.10
CA ARG A 3 -93.13 22.40 18.85
C ARG A 3 -92.01 22.02 17.86
N THR A 4 -91.00 22.86 17.76
CA THR A 4 -89.77 22.58 17.03
C THR A 4 -88.83 21.85 17.98
N LYS A 5 -88.41 20.64 17.54
CA LYS A 5 -87.39 19.87 18.20
C LYS A 5 -85.99 20.25 17.61
N ALA A 6 -85.13 20.74 18.48
CA ALA A 6 -83.69 20.95 18.10
C ALA A 6 -82.94 19.61 18.07
N LEU A 7 -82.31 19.32 16.94
CA LEU A 7 -81.35 18.22 16.78
C LEU A 7 -79.95 18.77 17.09
N SER A 8 -79.35 18.28 18.15
CA SER A 8 -77.95 18.53 18.44
C SER A 8 -77.08 17.56 17.64
N ALA A 9 -76.32 18.10 16.72
CA ALA A 9 -75.31 17.34 15.98
C ALA A 9 -74.02 17.28 16.78
N LEU A 10 -73.60 16.09 17.20
CA LEU A 10 -72.34 15.82 17.89
C LEU A 10 -71.27 15.64 16.84
N PHE A 11 -70.35 16.62 16.70
CA PHE A 11 -69.18 16.48 15.84
C PHE A 11 -68.08 15.68 16.58
N LEU A 12 -67.87 14.44 16.11
CA LEU A 12 -66.76 13.59 16.56
C LEU A 12 -65.50 14.00 15.76
N THR A 13 -64.60 14.77 16.37
CA THR A 13 -63.28 15.07 15.79
C THR A 13 -62.35 13.86 16.01
N THR A 14 -62.10 13.08 14.98
CA THR A 14 -61.05 12.03 14.98
C THR A 14 -59.69 12.69 14.83
N LEU A 15 -58.90 12.65 15.90
CA LEU A 15 -57.49 13.04 15.90
C LEU A 15 -56.69 11.94 15.20
N VAL A 16 -56.25 12.16 13.96
CA VAL A 16 -55.31 11.30 13.26
C VAL A 16 -53.90 11.60 13.80
N LEU A 17 -53.37 10.75 14.71
CA LEU A 17 -51.98 10.74 15.09
C LEU A 17 -51.16 10.19 13.90
N ALA A 18 -50.54 11.09 13.11
CA ALA A 18 -49.53 10.75 12.15
C ALA A 18 -48.28 10.28 12.89
N GLY A 19 -48.15 8.97 13.12
CA GLY A 19 -46.95 8.36 13.63
C GLY A 19 -45.86 8.49 12.55
N CYS A 20 -44.88 9.35 12.78
CA CYS A 20 -43.62 9.33 12.05
C CYS A 20 -42.93 7.97 12.33
N ALA A 21 -43.20 6.99 11.48
CA ALA A 21 -42.42 5.76 11.45
C ALA A 21 -41.00 6.15 11.05
N ALA A 22 -40.07 6.16 12.03
CA ALA A 22 -38.65 6.28 11.78
C ALA A 22 -38.26 5.11 10.88
N GLN A 23 -38.05 5.40 9.61
CA GLN A 23 -37.49 4.40 8.69
C GLN A 23 -36.15 3.93 9.27
N PRO A 24 -35.92 2.61 9.43
CA PRO A 24 -34.62 2.13 9.82
C PRO A 24 -33.64 2.61 8.75
N ARG A 25 -32.69 3.47 9.16
CA ARG A 25 -31.55 3.80 8.32
C ARG A 25 -30.90 2.48 7.96
N MET A 26 -31.08 2.03 6.72
CA MET A 26 -30.26 0.98 6.16
C MET A 26 -28.83 1.47 6.30
N MET A 27 -28.10 0.96 7.29
CA MET A 27 -26.65 1.06 7.29
C MET A 27 -26.21 0.35 6.01
N MET A 28 -25.89 1.11 4.97
CA MET A 28 -25.18 0.58 3.82
C MET A 28 -23.93 -0.11 4.39
N ARG A 29 -23.92 -1.44 4.35
CA ARG A 29 -22.68 -2.19 4.62
C ARG A 29 -21.66 -1.63 3.63
N PRO A 30 -20.50 -1.10 4.11
CA PRO A 30 -19.46 -0.65 3.20
C PRO A 30 -19.16 -1.82 2.27
N VAL A 31 -19.32 -1.61 0.98
CA VAL A 31 -18.91 -2.60 -0.02
C VAL A 31 -17.42 -2.80 0.21
N ALA A 32 -16.99 -4.04 0.44
CA ALA A 32 -15.59 -4.36 0.53
C ALA A 32 -14.91 -3.87 -0.75
N GLN A 33 -14.10 -2.84 -0.63
CA GLN A 33 -13.40 -2.25 -1.76
C GLN A 33 -12.37 -3.30 -2.20
N SER A 34 -12.46 -3.77 -3.44
CA SER A 34 -11.45 -4.66 -3.99
C SER A 34 -10.11 -3.91 -4.09
N ALA A 35 -9.00 -4.60 -3.84
CA ALA A 35 -7.68 -4.04 -4.03
C ALA A 35 -7.54 -3.41 -5.41
N ASN A 36 -6.99 -2.20 -5.47
CA ASN A 36 -6.81 -1.44 -6.70
C ASN A 36 -5.32 -1.26 -7.03
N PRO A 37 -4.69 -2.14 -7.81
CA PRO A 37 -3.28 -2.01 -8.20
C PRO A 37 -2.96 -0.70 -8.91
N SER A 38 -3.92 -0.11 -9.64
CA SER A 38 -3.71 1.16 -10.35
C SER A 38 -3.38 2.33 -9.40
N ALA A 39 -3.87 2.28 -8.16
CA ALA A 39 -3.56 3.31 -7.16
C ALA A 39 -2.07 3.31 -6.77
N VAL A 40 -1.47 2.12 -6.60
CA VAL A 40 -0.03 1.98 -6.29
C VAL A 40 0.82 2.26 -7.52
N ILE A 41 0.37 1.86 -8.72
CA ILE A 41 1.03 2.23 -9.98
C ILE A 41 1.08 3.76 -10.12
N ALA A 42 -0.03 4.44 -9.84
CA ALA A 42 -0.08 5.90 -9.90
C ALA A 42 0.85 6.56 -8.86
N ALA A 43 0.95 6.00 -7.65
CA ALA A 43 1.87 6.47 -6.62
C ALA A 43 3.33 6.33 -7.07
N GLU A 44 3.71 5.18 -7.65
CA GLU A 44 5.06 4.94 -8.17
C GLU A 44 5.43 5.89 -9.32
N ILE A 45 4.51 6.09 -10.27
CA ILE A 45 4.71 7.02 -11.39
C ILE A 45 4.82 8.47 -10.88
N ALA A 46 3.98 8.86 -9.91
CA ALA A 46 4.04 10.19 -9.31
C ALA A 46 5.35 10.41 -8.55
N PHE A 47 5.87 9.39 -7.89
CA PHE A 47 7.17 9.42 -7.20
C PHE A 47 8.32 9.64 -8.20
N ASN A 48 8.38 8.87 -9.30
CA ASN A 48 9.37 9.10 -10.34
C ASN A 48 9.27 10.52 -10.92
N ARG A 49 8.06 10.98 -11.26
CA ARG A 49 7.85 12.34 -11.77
C ARG A 49 8.32 13.41 -10.78
N LEU A 50 8.00 13.25 -9.48
CA LEU A 50 8.45 14.18 -8.45
C LEU A 50 9.98 14.24 -8.37
N ALA A 51 10.67 13.10 -8.54
CA ALA A 51 12.12 13.05 -8.55
C ALA A 51 12.71 13.83 -9.76
N GLN A 52 12.06 13.77 -10.92
CA GLN A 52 12.50 14.53 -12.10
C GLN A 52 12.22 16.04 -11.95
N GLU A 53 11.13 16.41 -11.29
CA GLU A 53 10.70 17.80 -11.14
C GLU A 53 11.38 18.54 -9.99
N LYS A 54 11.59 17.87 -8.85
CA LYS A 54 12.06 18.50 -7.60
C LYS A 54 13.39 17.97 -7.07
N GLY A 55 13.94 16.95 -7.68
CA GLY A 55 15.15 16.28 -7.25
C GLY A 55 14.87 14.92 -6.60
N GLN A 56 15.84 14.02 -6.75
CA GLN A 56 15.73 12.62 -6.31
C GLN A 56 15.51 12.50 -4.81
N TRP A 57 16.37 13.13 -4.03
CA TRP A 57 16.32 12.98 -2.57
C TRP A 57 15.14 13.73 -1.94
N THR A 58 14.71 14.81 -2.57
CA THR A 58 13.48 15.51 -2.20
C THR A 58 12.25 14.60 -2.40
N ALA A 59 12.14 13.96 -3.58
CA ALA A 59 11.06 13.03 -3.83
C ALA A 59 11.07 11.85 -2.84
N PHE A 60 12.25 11.27 -2.61
CA PHE A 60 12.41 10.18 -1.65
C PHE A 60 11.95 10.59 -0.24
N ARG A 61 12.36 11.77 0.27
CA ARG A 61 11.91 12.28 1.58
C ARG A 61 10.42 12.52 1.66
N GLU A 62 9.84 13.18 0.63
CA GLU A 62 8.44 13.59 0.65
C GLU A 62 7.50 12.39 0.57
N THR A 63 7.91 11.30 -0.11
CA THR A 63 7.07 10.11 -0.31
C THR A 63 7.36 8.98 0.68
N ALA A 64 8.45 9.04 1.46
CA ALA A 64 8.78 8.06 2.49
C ALA A 64 7.81 8.08 3.66
N ALA A 65 7.50 6.92 4.20
CA ALA A 65 6.95 6.79 5.54
C ALA A 65 8.00 7.24 6.58
N ARG A 66 7.55 7.59 7.78
CA ARG A 66 8.44 8.04 8.86
C ARG A 66 9.52 7.01 9.19
N GLU A 67 9.16 5.73 9.17
CA GLU A 67 10.02 4.60 9.54
C GLU A 67 10.51 3.83 8.31
N ALA A 68 10.48 4.47 7.13
CA ALA A 68 10.92 3.86 5.89
C ALA A 68 12.39 3.46 5.94
N VAL A 69 12.69 2.30 5.34
CA VAL A 69 14.03 1.72 5.28
C VAL A 69 14.54 1.70 3.84
N MET A 70 15.79 2.07 3.66
CA MET A 70 16.57 1.88 2.44
C MET A 70 17.92 1.24 2.77
N PHE A 71 18.71 0.87 1.74
CA PHE A 71 19.90 0.04 1.94
C PHE A 71 21.18 0.69 1.39
N MET A 72 22.22 0.86 2.26
CA MET A 72 23.47 1.58 1.93
C MET A 72 24.77 0.90 2.47
N PRO A 73 25.17 -0.30 2.15
CA PRO A 73 24.40 -1.50 1.79
C PRO A 73 23.56 -2.03 2.97
N GLN A 74 23.92 -1.66 4.20
CA GLN A 74 23.15 -2.01 5.40
C GLN A 74 21.84 -1.21 5.46
N PRO A 75 20.78 -1.73 6.12
CA PRO A 75 19.54 -1.02 6.24
C PRO A 75 19.71 0.26 7.09
N VAL A 76 19.17 1.35 6.58
CA VAL A 76 19.18 2.68 7.23
C VAL A 76 17.76 3.25 7.24
N LEU A 77 17.44 4.07 8.25
CA LEU A 77 16.24 4.88 8.23
C LEU A 77 16.37 5.94 7.14
N ALA A 78 15.41 5.93 6.22
CA ALA A 78 15.45 6.79 5.04
C ALA A 78 15.45 8.27 5.39
N GLN A 79 14.59 8.68 6.34
CA GLN A 79 14.49 10.08 6.76
C GLN A 79 15.81 10.61 7.35
N ASP A 80 16.53 9.79 8.11
CA ASP A 80 17.81 10.17 8.71
C ASP A 80 18.91 10.24 7.65
N TRP A 81 18.97 9.24 6.77
CA TRP A 81 19.97 9.17 5.70
C TRP A 81 19.82 10.28 4.66
N LEU A 82 18.58 10.65 4.33
CA LEU A 82 18.23 11.69 3.35
C LEU A 82 18.36 13.11 3.88
N LYS A 83 18.45 13.29 5.19
CA LYS A 83 18.50 14.61 5.84
C LYS A 83 19.70 15.42 5.36
N GLY A 84 19.45 16.61 4.80
CA GLY A 84 20.48 17.53 4.35
C GLY A 84 21.32 17.04 3.15
N ARG A 85 20.93 15.96 2.52
CA ARG A 85 21.65 15.41 1.37
C ARG A 85 21.42 16.28 0.12
N ALA A 86 22.51 16.67 -0.52
CA ALA A 86 22.46 17.43 -1.78
C ALA A 86 21.88 16.58 -2.92
N GLU A 87 21.05 17.19 -3.74
CA GLU A 87 20.47 16.53 -4.91
C GLU A 87 21.56 16.14 -5.92
N PRO A 88 21.44 14.98 -6.60
CA PRO A 88 22.26 14.70 -7.75
C PRO A 88 21.88 15.64 -8.92
N ALA A 89 22.80 15.86 -9.84
CA ALA A 89 22.57 16.74 -10.99
C ALA A 89 21.36 16.33 -11.85
N ARG A 90 21.07 15.05 -11.89
CA ARG A 90 19.86 14.45 -12.50
C ARG A 90 19.40 13.27 -11.70
N ALA A 91 18.10 13.09 -11.59
CA ALA A 91 17.51 11.94 -10.92
C ALA A 91 17.60 10.68 -11.79
N VAL A 92 17.61 9.53 -11.14
CA VAL A 92 17.37 8.22 -11.77
C VAL A 92 15.95 8.21 -12.35
N VAL A 93 15.76 7.59 -13.50
CA VAL A 93 14.44 7.34 -14.10
C VAL A 93 14.08 5.88 -13.85
N TRP A 94 12.83 5.63 -13.44
CA TRP A 94 12.36 4.26 -13.23
C TRP A 94 10.91 4.07 -13.64
N GLN A 95 10.53 2.82 -13.86
CA GLN A 95 9.21 2.45 -14.35
C GLN A 95 8.77 1.13 -13.73
N PRO A 96 7.56 1.05 -13.16
CA PRO A 96 7.04 -0.20 -12.63
C PRO A 96 6.70 -1.19 -13.77
N HIS A 97 7.10 -2.44 -13.58
CA HIS A 97 6.80 -3.56 -14.47
C HIS A 97 5.81 -4.53 -13.84
N LYS A 98 5.87 -4.70 -12.50
CA LYS A 98 5.00 -5.61 -11.76
C LYS A 98 4.49 -4.94 -10.49
N VAL A 99 3.28 -5.30 -10.09
CA VAL A 99 2.65 -4.85 -8.85
C VAL A 99 2.01 -6.02 -8.14
N PHE A 100 2.28 -6.13 -6.85
CA PHE A 100 1.72 -7.11 -5.94
C PHE A 100 0.91 -6.38 -4.87
N MET A 101 -0.35 -6.78 -4.64
CA MET A 101 -1.23 -6.08 -3.69
C MET A 101 -1.74 -7.03 -2.61
N SER A 102 -1.88 -6.50 -1.39
CA SER A 102 -2.66 -7.15 -0.34
C SER A 102 -4.15 -7.20 -0.70
N CYS A 103 -4.88 -8.13 -0.10
CA CYS A 103 -6.31 -8.26 -0.31
C CYS A 103 -7.08 -7.00 0.15
N ASP A 104 -6.67 -6.39 1.29
CA ASP A 104 -7.30 -5.15 1.79
C ASP A 104 -7.00 -3.91 0.93
N GLY A 105 -6.09 -4.03 -0.03
CA GLY A 105 -5.73 -2.95 -0.94
C GLY A 105 -4.91 -1.82 -0.31
N LYS A 106 -4.38 -1.99 0.91
CA LYS A 106 -3.64 -0.94 1.64
C LYS A 106 -2.12 -1.13 1.65
N THR A 107 -1.65 -2.24 1.12
CA THR A 107 -0.22 -2.54 0.97
C THR A 107 0.04 -3.04 -0.43
N GLY A 108 1.05 -2.48 -1.09
CA GLY A 108 1.46 -2.89 -2.42
C GLY A 108 2.97 -2.91 -2.57
N VAL A 109 3.47 -3.75 -3.46
CA VAL A 109 4.87 -3.80 -3.85
C VAL A 109 4.96 -3.56 -5.34
N THR A 110 5.76 -2.60 -5.75
CA THR A 110 6.12 -2.34 -7.13
C THR A 110 7.53 -2.80 -7.39
N THR A 111 7.82 -3.34 -8.57
CA THR A 111 9.17 -3.60 -9.04
C THR A 111 9.28 -3.32 -10.52
N GLY A 112 10.45 -2.90 -10.97
CA GLY A 112 10.65 -2.55 -12.37
C GLY A 112 12.09 -2.24 -12.73
N ALA A 113 12.28 -1.62 -13.89
CA ALA A 113 13.57 -1.17 -14.37
C ALA A 113 13.90 0.23 -13.86
N SER A 114 15.17 0.49 -13.65
CA SER A 114 15.72 1.82 -13.43
C SER A 114 16.87 2.11 -14.39
N GLN A 115 17.02 3.37 -14.77
CA GLN A 115 18.11 3.85 -15.59
C GLN A 115 18.75 5.07 -14.93
N TRP A 116 20.05 5.00 -14.76
CA TRP A 116 20.85 6.05 -14.16
C TRP A 116 21.27 7.09 -15.21
N PRO A 117 21.60 8.34 -14.78
CA PRO A 117 21.98 9.41 -15.70
C PRO A 117 23.22 9.13 -16.55
N ASP A 118 24.09 8.22 -16.14
CA ASP A 118 25.27 7.75 -16.89
C ASP A 118 24.95 6.65 -17.92
N GLY A 119 23.66 6.26 -18.02
CA GLY A 119 23.18 5.22 -18.92
C GLY A 119 23.22 3.81 -18.35
N SER A 120 23.78 3.63 -17.15
CA SER A 120 23.74 2.32 -16.48
C SER A 120 22.32 1.90 -16.10
N HIS A 121 22.12 0.59 -15.98
CA HIS A 121 20.80 -0.01 -15.75
C HIS A 121 20.72 -0.64 -14.38
N GLY A 122 19.53 -0.64 -13.82
CA GLY A 122 19.23 -1.29 -12.56
C GLY A 122 17.79 -1.76 -12.48
N TYR A 123 17.43 -2.19 -11.31
CA TYR A 123 16.04 -2.45 -10.95
C TYR A 123 15.75 -1.86 -9.57
N PHE A 124 14.47 -1.72 -9.29
CA PHE A 124 13.99 -1.32 -7.97
C PHE A 124 12.86 -2.24 -7.50
N THR A 125 12.64 -2.26 -6.21
CA THR A 125 11.48 -2.87 -5.56
C THR A 125 11.10 -2.03 -4.35
N THR A 126 9.90 -1.46 -4.39
CA THR A 126 9.38 -0.53 -3.39
C THR A 126 8.15 -1.10 -2.71
N LEU A 127 8.15 -1.14 -1.39
CA LEU A 127 6.97 -1.45 -0.57
C LEU A 127 6.20 -0.17 -0.27
N TRP A 128 4.95 -0.12 -0.68
CA TRP A 128 4.01 0.97 -0.44
C TRP A 128 2.98 0.60 0.60
N GLN A 129 2.68 1.55 1.48
CA GLN A 129 1.62 1.42 2.48
C GLN A 129 0.70 2.64 2.45
N TRP A 130 -0.59 2.40 2.52
CA TRP A 130 -1.57 3.45 2.70
C TRP A 130 -1.52 3.97 4.13
N GLN A 131 -1.28 5.26 4.28
CA GLN A 131 -1.29 5.96 5.56
C GLN A 131 -2.62 6.68 5.71
N ASP A 132 -3.48 6.17 6.60
CA ASP A 132 -4.77 6.81 6.90
C ASP A 132 -4.52 8.18 7.58
N LYS A 133 -5.17 9.24 7.08
CA LYS A 133 -5.22 10.57 7.71
C LYS A 133 -6.51 10.66 8.53
N GLY A 134 -6.38 10.64 9.85
CA GLY A 134 -7.52 10.71 10.77
C GLY A 134 -7.99 9.36 11.31
N LYS A 135 -9.09 9.40 12.08
CA LYS A 135 -9.67 8.20 12.70
C LYS A 135 -10.56 7.48 11.71
N LEU A 136 -10.35 6.18 11.56
CA LEU A 136 -11.27 5.33 10.81
C LEU A 136 -12.65 5.31 11.49
N PRO A 137 -13.75 5.29 10.72
CA PRO A 137 -15.08 5.11 11.30
C PRO A 137 -15.16 3.82 12.13
N PRO A 138 -15.88 3.82 13.27
CA PRO A 138 -16.10 2.60 14.02
C PRO A 138 -16.69 1.49 13.15
N GLY A 139 -16.10 0.30 13.21
CA GLY A 139 -16.54 -0.86 12.42
C GLY A 139 -16.17 -0.80 10.92
N ALA A 140 -15.33 0.14 10.51
CA ALA A 140 -14.81 0.17 9.14
C ALA A 140 -14.06 -1.14 8.80
N PRO A 141 -14.36 -1.78 7.65
CA PRO A 141 -13.63 -2.98 7.24
C PRO A 141 -12.15 -2.65 6.96
N ALA A 142 -11.28 -3.66 6.99
CA ALA A 142 -9.84 -3.49 6.72
C ALA A 142 -9.57 -2.83 5.37
N SER A 143 -10.42 -3.10 4.36
CA SER A 143 -10.35 -2.53 3.02
C SER A 143 -10.91 -1.10 2.90
N TYR A 144 -11.44 -0.50 3.99
CA TYR A 144 -11.95 0.86 3.92
C TYR A 144 -10.80 1.86 3.70
N MET A 145 -10.82 2.53 2.55
CA MET A 145 -9.88 3.60 2.20
C MET A 145 -10.52 4.94 2.58
N GLY A 146 -10.17 5.46 3.77
CA GLY A 146 -10.50 6.83 4.17
C GLY A 146 -9.61 7.86 3.48
N GLU A 147 -9.59 9.09 3.99
CA GLU A 147 -8.56 10.06 3.61
C GLU A 147 -7.19 9.52 3.99
N GLY A 148 -6.23 9.64 3.10
CA GLY A 148 -4.89 9.15 3.33
C GLY A 148 -3.96 9.40 2.14
N GLU A 149 -2.79 8.84 2.22
CA GLU A 149 -1.80 8.90 1.15
C GLU A 149 -0.94 7.64 1.11
N TRP A 150 -0.43 7.32 -0.07
CA TRP A 150 0.58 6.28 -0.23
C TRP A 150 1.95 6.80 0.20
N LYS A 151 2.60 6.04 1.08
CA LYS A 151 4.00 6.27 1.48
C LYS A 151 4.77 4.97 1.27
N TRP A 152 5.99 5.08 0.75
CA TRP A 152 6.84 3.91 0.71
C TRP A 152 7.47 3.64 2.09
N ALA A 153 7.53 2.34 2.43
CA ALA A 153 8.02 1.86 3.73
C ALA A 153 9.35 1.12 3.62
N ALA A 154 9.65 0.56 2.46
CA ALA A 154 10.96 0.00 2.13
C ALA A 154 11.24 0.22 0.65
N ASP A 155 12.47 0.60 0.33
CA ASP A 155 12.92 0.77 -1.05
C ASP A 155 14.31 0.14 -1.21
N HIS A 156 14.45 -0.70 -2.22
CA HIS A 156 15.72 -1.29 -2.58
C HIS A 156 15.84 -1.48 -4.09
N GLY A 157 17.05 -1.68 -4.53
CA GLY A 157 17.37 -2.00 -5.91
C GLY A 157 18.80 -2.43 -6.04
N ASP A 158 19.18 -2.78 -7.25
CA ASP A 158 20.57 -3.12 -7.59
C ASP A 158 20.84 -2.80 -9.05
N MET A 159 22.13 -2.75 -9.38
CA MET A 159 22.59 -2.57 -10.76
C MET A 159 22.45 -3.85 -11.55
N LEU A 160 22.21 -3.73 -12.85
CA LEU A 160 22.11 -4.84 -13.79
C LEU A 160 23.17 -4.67 -14.89
N THR A 161 23.67 -5.79 -15.40
CA THR A 161 24.58 -5.80 -16.55
C THR A 161 23.88 -5.52 -17.89
N ALA A 162 22.55 -5.68 -17.94
CA ALA A 162 21.71 -5.40 -19.08
C ALA A 162 20.38 -4.82 -18.62
N PRO A 163 19.71 -4.00 -19.45
CA PRO A 163 18.41 -3.44 -19.09
C PRO A 163 17.37 -4.55 -18.89
N ARG A 164 16.52 -4.39 -17.89
CA ARG A 164 15.36 -5.28 -17.68
C ARG A 164 14.32 -4.97 -18.77
N PRO A 165 13.93 -5.97 -19.61
CA PRO A 165 12.94 -5.73 -20.66
C PRO A 165 11.63 -5.18 -20.09
N ALA A 166 11.09 -4.14 -20.72
CA ALA A 166 9.78 -3.63 -20.36
C ALA A 166 8.70 -4.63 -20.82
N PRO A 167 7.74 -4.97 -19.96
CA PRO A 167 6.60 -5.78 -20.36
C PRO A 167 5.65 -4.96 -21.25
N GLU A 168 4.82 -5.63 -22.03
CA GLU A 168 3.78 -4.96 -22.83
C GLU A 168 2.77 -4.23 -21.93
N PHE A 169 2.42 -4.84 -20.80
CA PHE A 169 1.55 -4.27 -19.77
C PHE A 169 2.14 -4.48 -18.38
N ILE A 170 1.85 -3.57 -17.45
CA ILE A 170 2.23 -3.76 -16.05
C ILE A 170 1.48 -4.99 -15.50
N GLU A 171 2.23 -6.01 -15.11
CA GLU A 171 1.68 -7.22 -14.52
C GLU A 171 1.18 -6.96 -13.11
N THR A 172 -0.03 -7.39 -12.78
CA THR A 172 -0.62 -7.19 -11.44
C THR A 172 -1.04 -8.52 -10.83
N ARG A 173 -0.77 -8.70 -9.54
CA ARG A 173 -1.29 -9.82 -8.73
C ARG A 173 -1.82 -9.29 -7.40
N VAL A 174 -2.98 -9.80 -7.01
CA VAL A 174 -3.64 -9.46 -5.75
C VAL A 174 -3.74 -10.72 -4.89
N ALA A 175 -3.44 -10.58 -3.61
CA ALA A 175 -3.58 -11.66 -2.65
C ALA A 175 -5.04 -12.11 -2.52
N SER A 176 -5.27 -13.37 -2.20
CA SER A 176 -6.60 -13.90 -1.94
C SER A 176 -7.16 -13.30 -0.65
N CYS A 177 -8.46 -12.97 -0.68
CA CYS A 177 -9.21 -12.59 0.52
C CYS A 177 -9.87 -13.79 1.21
N LYS A 178 -9.64 -15.01 0.73
CA LYS A 178 -10.23 -16.23 1.30
C LYS A 178 -9.34 -16.79 2.41
N GLY A 179 -10.00 -17.28 3.46
CA GLY A 179 -9.30 -17.88 4.60
C GLY A 179 -8.59 -16.84 5.49
N ALA A 180 -7.94 -17.33 6.53
CA ALA A 180 -7.10 -16.52 7.41
C ALA A 180 -5.63 -16.73 7.03
N ALA A 181 -4.97 -15.68 6.59
CA ALA A 181 -3.55 -15.71 6.34
C ALA A 181 -2.80 -15.80 7.69
N ASN A 182 -1.87 -16.72 7.76
CA ASN A 182 -0.94 -16.82 8.89
C ASN A 182 0.48 -16.94 8.30
N ALA A 183 1.21 -15.85 8.28
CA ALA A 183 2.56 -15.82 7.75
C ALA A 183 3.53 -16.42 8.76
N PRO A 184 4.18 -17.57 8.45
CA PRO A 184 5.21 -18.10 9.32
C PRO A 184 6.40 -17.13 9.36
N MET A 185 6.86 -16.79 10.56
CA MET A 185 8.05 -16.01 10.78
C MET A 185 9.27 -16.95 10.78
N ALA A 186 10.14 -16.80 9.79
CA ALA A 186 11.43 -17.48 9.78
C ALA A 186 12.39 -16.75 10.75
N ALA A 187 13.18 -17.49 11.49
CA ALA A 187 14.29 -16.91 12.24
C ALA A 187 15.37 -16.42 11.25
N PRO A 188 15.99 -15.25 11.48
CA PRO A 188 17.09 -14.80 10.66
C PRO A 188 18.31 -15.73 10.82
N ALA A 189 19.14 -15.83 9.78
CA ALA A 189 20.43 -16.47 9.88
C ALA A 189 21.32 -15.73 10.91
N GLU A 190 22.31 -16.41 11.48
CA GLU A 190 23.23 -15.82 12.46
C GLU A 190 23.91 -14.55 11.90
N GLY A 191 23.91 -13.49 12.68
CA GLY A 191 24.46 -12.18 12.31
C GLY A 191 23.66 -11.40 11.27
N ALA A 192 22.60 -11.96 10.69
CA ALA A 192 21.77 -11.27 9.73
C ALA A 192 20.82 -10.26 10.42
N ARG A 193 20.58 -9.13 9.74
CA ARG A 193 19.49 -8.22 10.08
C ARG A 193 18.29 -8.55 9.17
N MET A 194 17.13 -8.75 9.76
CA MET A 194 15.92 -9.09 9.01
C MET A 194 14.73 -8.30 9.55
N GLN A 195 13.85 -7.93 8.64
CA GLN A 195 12.53 -7.42 8.99
C GLN A 195 11.47 -8.04 8.08
N MET A 196 10.39 -8.50 8.69
CA MET A 196 9.18 -8.90 8.01
C MET A 196 8.12 -7.80 8.19
N ILE A 197 7.58 -7.32 7.08
CA ILE A 197 6.52 -6.31 7.06
C ILE A 197 5.28 -6.97 6.46
N LEU A 198 4.22 -7.05 7.25
CA LEU A 198 2.94 -7.62 6.83
C LEU A 198 1.96 -6.52 6.47
N SER A 199 1.11 -6.77 5.47
CA SER A 199 -0.11 -5.98 5.28
C SER A 199 -1.01 -6.11 6.52
N ARG A 200 -1.90 -5.14 6.71
CA ARG A 200 -2.80 -5.14 7.89
C ARG A 200 -3.68 -6.39 7.95
N ASP A 201 -4.12 -6.89 6.80
CA ASP A 201 -4.89 -8.13 6.66
C ASP A 201 -4.01 -9.39 6.57
N GLN A 202 -2.69 -9.24 6.71
CA GLN A 202 -1.67 -10.28 6.65
C GLN A 202 -1.59 -11.06 5.32
N SER A 203 -2.26 -10.62 4.28
CA SER A 203 -2.30 -11.32 2.99
C SER A 203 -1.08 -11.06 2.09
N LEU A 204 -0.29 -10.02 2.39
CA LEU A 204 0.98 -9.72 1.75
C LEU A 204 2.09 -9.68 2.80
N ASN A 205 3.18 -10.36 2.50
CA ASN A 205 4.40 -10.38 3.29
C ASN A 205 5.57 -9.86 2.45
N PHE A 206 6.23 -8.81 2.96
CA PHE A 206 7.49 -8.29 2.43
C PHE A 206 8.57 -8.54 3.47
N THR A 207 9.60 -9.30 3.10
CA THR A 207 10.71 -9.61 4.01
C THR A 207 12.02 -9.21 3.36
N TRP A 208 12.85 -8.48 4.10
CA TRP A 208 14.24 -8.28 3.72
C TRP A 208 15.18 -8.89 4.75
N THR A 209 16.29 -9.42 4.25
CA THR A 209 17.38 -9.96 5.07
C THR A 209 18.68 -9.41 4.52
N VAL A 210 19.52 -8.84 5.39
CA VAL A 210 20.85 -8.31 5.06
C VAL A 210 21.88 -9.03 5.91
N MET A 211 22.88 -9.60 5.25
CA MET A 211 24.00 -10.29 5.90
C MET A 211 25.05 -9.27 6.35
N PRO A 212 25.98 -9.65 7.27
CA PRO A 212 27.08 -8.77 7.70
C PRO A 212 27.95 -8.24 6.55
N ASP A 213 28.15 -9.05 5.49
CA ASP A 213 28.89 -8.69 4.29
C ASP A 213 28.16 -7.70 3.36
N GLY A 214 26.92 -7.33 3.68
CA GLY A 214 26.09 -6.44 2.89
C GLY A 214 25.30 -7.11 1.79
N SER A 215 25.45 -8.42 1.57
CA SER A 215 24.54 -9.16 0.69
C SER A 215 23.11 -9.11 1.22
N ARG A 216 22.14 -9.09 0.31
CA ARG A 216 20.74 -8.86 0.67
C ARG A 216 19.79 -9.74 -0.13
N THR A 217 18.75 -10.22 0.54
CA THR A 217 17.61 -10.87 -0.10
C THR A 217 16.34 -10.10 0.26
N VAL A 218 15.49 -9.86 -0.73
CA VAL A 218 14.14 -9.35 -0.54
C VAL A 218 13.16 -10.34 -1.13
N GLU A 219 12.16 -10.72 -0.36
CA GLU A 219 11.10 -11.63 -0.77
C GLU A 219 9.74 -10.98 -0.61
N VAL A 220 8.88 -11.19 -1.59
CA VAL A 220 7.46 -10.84 -1.53
C VAL A 220 6.64 -12.11 -1.65
N ARG A 221 5.73 -12.30 -0.71
CA ARG A 221 4.81 -13.44 -0.69
C ARG A 221 3.37 -12.95 -0.64
N LEU A 222 2.51 -13.59 -1.41
CA LEU A 222 1.07 -13.35 -1.43
C LEU A 222 0.32 -14.57 -0.94
N TRP A 223 -0.68 -14.33 -0.12
CA TRP A 223 -1.63 -15.36 0.28
C TRP A 223 -2.51 -15.79 -0.90
N ASN A 224 -2.58 -17.09 -1.19
CA ASN A 224 -3.36 -17.63 -2.30
C ASN A 224 -4.74 -18.18 -1.86
N GLY A 225 -5.03 -18.14 -0.55
CA GLY A 225 -6.25 -18.68 0.07
C GLY A 225 -6.00 -19.95 0.89
N SER A 226 -4.81 -20.53 0.81
CA SER A 226 -4.39 -21.73 1.56
C SER A 226 -2.93 -21.68 2.03
N ALA A 227 -2.06 -20.99 1.30
CA ALA A 227 -0.63 -20.86 1.59
C ALA A 227 -0.09 -19.53 1.06
N PHE A 228 1.14 -19.19 1.43
CA PHE A 228 1.88 -18.07 0.86
C PHE A 228 2.70 -18.53 -0.36
N ASP A 229 2.43 -17.93 -1.51
CA ASP A 229 3.24 -18.08 -2.71
C ASP A 229 4.33 -17.00 -2.71
N THR A 230 5.59 -17.37 -2.91
CA THR A 230 6.66 -16.42 -3.21
C THR A 230 6.48 -15.90 -4.64
N VAL A 231 6.22 -14.60 -4.78
CA VAL A 231 5.92 -13.95 -6.06
C VAL A 231 7.09 -13.11 -6.57
N LEU A 232 8.02 -12.77 -5.69
CA LEU A 232 9.27 -12.07 -6.01
C LEU A 232 10.38 -12.53 -5.06
N THR A 233 11.58 -12.70 -5.60
CA THR A 233 12.81 -12.82 -4.83
C THR A 233 13.90 -12.02 -5.54
N ASP A 234 14.40 -10.99 -4.88
CA ASP A 234 15.56 -10.22 -5.32
C ASP A 234 16.78 -10.60 -4.47
N ARG A 235 17.93 -10.74 -5.12
CA ARG A 235 19.20 -11.02 -4.47
C ARG A 235 20.23 -9.99 -4.90
N VAL A 236 20.88 -9.39 -3.92
CA VAL A 236 21.99 -8.45 -4.10
C VAL A 236 23.24 -9.08 -3.53
N MET A 237 24.28 -9.16 -4.33
CA MET A 237 25.58 -9.68 -3.90
C MET A 237 26.26 -8.70 -2.94
N ALA A 238 27.18 -9.22 -2.13
CA ALA A 238 28.03 -8.37 -1.29
C ALA A 238 28.81 -7.35 -2.15
N PRO A 239 29.04 -6.13 -1.64
CA PRO A 239 29.88 -5.15 -2.34
C PRO A 239 31.26 -5.74 -2.67
N GLY A 240 31.68 -5.64 -3.94
CA GLY A 240 32.96 -6.18 -4.43
C GLY A 240 32.94 -7.66 -4.82
N ALA A 241 31.81 -8.35 -4.72
CA ALA A 241 31.66 -9.76 -5.15
C ALA A 241 31.15 -9.90 -6.62
N ARG A 242 31.22 -8.82 -7.42
CA ARG A 242 30.83 -8.76 -8.85
C ARG A 242 32.03 -8.85 -9.76
#